data_823ff2594f012796ebf33ae01a4d47dd
#
_entry.id   823ff2594f012796ebf33ae01a4d47dd
#
_cell.length_a   1.000
_cell.length_b   1.000
_cell.length_c   1.000
_cell.angle_alpha   90.00
_cell.angle_beta   90.00
_cell.angle_gamma   90.00
#
_symmetry.space_group_name_H-M   'P 1'
#
loop_
_entity.id
_entity.type
_entity.pdbx_description
1 polymer ?
#
loop_
_entity_poly.entity_id
_entity_poly.type
_entity_poly.pdbx_seq_one_letter_code
_entity_poly.pdbx_strand_id
1 'polypeptide(L)'
;PELPDKLLYLDTDILFNRDIRLLYNTDVEGYEYAATRDHYGKYLIHPRYINAGVLLLNLKEMRKTGILKRARALLRKKKLVFADQSALIRCTTRKKLLPQRFNDQKFLHRHTVVRHFSKRLFYLPYPHTANIKQWQVDEVHRIFRYHAFDDIFDEYLNLKKLYENPPLQ
;
A
#
# COMPACT_ATOMS: atom_id res chain seq x y z
N PRO A 1 -3.93 4.93 -25.46
CA PRO A 1 -2.62 5.43 -25.03
C PRO A 1 -1.82 4.31 -24.40
N GLU A 2 -0.54 4.20 -24.77
CA GLU A 2 0.36 3.23 -24.17
C GLU A 2 0.67 3.63 -22.73
N LEU A 3 0.68 2.65 -21.82
CA LEU A 3 1.09 2.86 -20.45
C LEU A 3 2.61 3.13 -20.38
N PRO A 4 3.06 4.02 -19.49
CA PRO A 4 4.48 4.31 -19.31
C PRO A 4 5.25 3.05 -18.91
N ASP A 5 6.57 3.06 -19.09
CA ASP A 5 7.42 1.93 -18.71
C ASP A 5 7.55 1.74 -17.20
N LYS A 6 7.29 2.78 -16.42
CA LYS A 6 7.35 2.78 -14.96
C LYS A 6 6.07 3.39 -14.39
N LEU A 7 5.44 2.70 -13.43
CA LEU A 7 4.18 3.10 -12.83
C LEU A 7 4.21 2.89 -11.32
N LEU A 8 3.65 3.84 -10.58
CA LEU A 8 3.39 3.70 -9.16
C LEU A 8 1.92 3.28 -8.97
N TYR A 9 1.71 2.09 -8.39
CA TYR A 9 0.40 1.60 -7.95
C TYR A 9 0.25 1.85 -6.46
N LEU A 10 -0.90 2.38 -6.05
CA LEU A 10 -1.20 2.77 -4.68
C LEU A 10 -2.62 2.33 -4.31
N ASP A 11 -2.79 1.74 -3.14
CA ASP A 11 -4.10 1.56 -2.53
C ASP A 11 -4.68 2.92 -2.12
N THR A 12 -5.99 2.99 -1.92
CA THR A 12 -6.69 4.25 -1.58
C THR A 12 -6.59 4.61 -0.10
N ASP A 13 -6.10 3.72 0.76
CA ASP A 13 -5.99 3.90 2.21
C ASP A 13 -4.56 4.26 2.64
N ILE A 14 -3.93 5.16 1.91
CA ILE A 14 -2.58 5.69 2.19
C ILE A 14 -2.57 7.21 2.32
N LEU A 15 -1.58 7.73 3.07
CA LEU A 15 -1.23 9.14 3.09
C LEU A 15 0.28 9.31 2.90
N PHE A 16 0.67 10.40 2.23
CA PHE A 16 2.07 10.76 2.03
C PHE A 16 2.54 11.66 3.16
N ASN A 17 3.57 11.22 3.88
CA ASN A 17 4.23 12.01 4.93
C ASN A 17 5.47 12.74 4.39
N ARG A 18 5.94 12.35 3.22
CA ARG A 18 7.10 12.95 2.53
C ARG A 18 6.93 12.85 1.03
N ASP A 19 7.82 13.54 0.31
CA ASP A 19 7.84 13.55 -1.15
C ASP A 19 7.87 12.13 -1.75
N ILE A 20 6.84 11.78 -2.49
CA ILE A 20 6.67 10.48 -3.14
C ILE A 20 7.75 10.21 -4.20
N ARG A 21 8.41 11.26 -4.71
CA ARG A 21 9.53 11.12 -5.64
C ARG A 21 10.68 10.30 -5.06
N LEU A 22 10.83 10.28 -3.72
CA LEU A 22 11.79 9.41 -3.03
C LEU A 22 11.56 7.92 -3.33
N LEU A 23 10.29 7.51 -3.50
CA LEU A 23 9.94 6.17 -3.93
C LEU A 23 10.03 6.03 -5.46
N TYR A 24 9.41 6.97 -6.19
CA TYR A 24 9.32 6.89 -7.65
C TYR A 24 10.69 6.84 -8.32
N ASN A 25 11.68 7.56 -7.79
CA ASN A 25 13.05 7.60 -8.31
C ASN A 25 13.89 6.36 -7.95
N THR A 26 13.32 5.41 -7.20
CA THR A 26 14.03 4.15 -6.95
C THR A 26 14.31 3.42 -8.26
N ASP A 27 15.55 3.02 -8.45
CA ASP A 27 15.92 2.19 -9.58
C ASP A 27 15.26 0.81 -9.49
N VAL A 28 14.60 0.39 -10.58
CA VAL A 28 13.93 -0.92 -10.73
C VAL A 28 14.42 -1.68 -11.96
N GLU A 29 15.57 -1.31 -12.51
CA GLU A 29 16.15 -1.99 -13.66
C GLU A 29 16.38 -3.47 -13.35
N GLY A 30 15.97 -4.35 -14.26
CA GLY A 30 16.06 -5.81 -14.12
C GLY A 30 15.07 -6.42 -13.10
N TYR A 31 14.21 -5.62 -12.44
CA TYR A 31 13.15 -6.09 -11.57
C TYR A 31 11.78 -5.86 -12.18
N GLU A 32 10.85 -6.80 -12.00
CA GLU A 32 9.46 -6.67 -12.45
C GLU A 32 8.72 -5.60 -11.65
N TYR A 33 9.01 -5.53 -10.35
CA TYR A 33 8.48 -4.50 -9.45
C TYR A 33 9.31 -4.37 -8.17
N ALA A 34 9.10 -3.27 -7.47
CA ALA A 34 9.61 -3.07 -6.12
C ALA A 34 8.45 -2.90 -5.13
N ALA A 35 8.57 -3.50 -3.94
CA ALA A 35 7.57 -3.48 -2.88
C ALA A 35 8.20 -3.66 -1.51
N THR A 36 7.48 -3.29 -0.44
CA THR A 36 7.90 -3.58 0.93
C THR A 36 7.42 -4.95 1.39
N ARG A 37 8.02 -5.48 2.44
CA ARG A 37 7.51 -6.69 3.11
C ARG A 37 6.16 -6.42 3.76
N ASP A 38 5.31 -7.43 3.78
CA ASP A 38 4.08 -7.40 4.57
C ASP A 38 4.41 -7.53 6.07
N HIS A 39 3.84 -6.67 6.91
CA HIS A 39 4.13 -6.62 8.34
C HIS A 39 3.21 -7.47 9.22
N TYR A 40 2.18 -8.12 8.65
CA TYR A 40 1.12 -8.79 9.40
C TYR A 40 1.22 -10.30 9.43
N GLY A 41 2.40 -10.84 9.70
CA GLY A 41 2.58 -12.26 9.94
C GLY A 41 2.70 -13.12 8.67
N LYS A 42 2.37 -12.56 7.50
CA LYS A 42 2.56 -13.29 6.24
C LYS A 42 4.03 -13.55 5.92
N TYR A 43 4.94 -12.76 6.48
CA TYR A 43 6.37 -13.01 6.43
C TYR A 43 6.78 -14.28 7.19
N LEU A 44 5.98 -14.73 8.18
CA LEU A 44 6.19 -16.02 8.86
C LEU A 44 5.92 -17.20 7.92
N ILE A 45 4.99 -17.03 6.98
CA ILE A 45 4.68 -18.04 5.96
C ILE A 45 5.76 -18.02 4.87
N HIS A 46 6.23 -16.85 4.50
CA HIS A 46 7.26 -16.65 3.49
C HIS A 46 8.05 -15.36 3.75
N PRO A 47 9.35 -15.44 4.07
CA PRO A 47 10.17 -14.28 4.49
C PRO A 47 10.22 -13.12 3.49
N ARG A 48 9.92 -13.39 2.23
CA ARG A 48 9.88 -12.40 1.14
C ARG A 48 8.46 -12.06 0.71
N TYR A 49 7.46 -12.30 1.58
CA TYR A 49 6.08 -11.94 1.31
C TYR A 49 5.95 -10.41 1.32
N ILE A 50 5.38 -9.84 0.25
CA ILE A 50 5.26 -8.38 0.09
C ILE A 50 3.84 -7.94 0.40
N ASN A 51 3.68 -6.66 0.72
CA ASN A 51 2.39 -5.99 0.73
C ASN A 51 2.18 -5.29 -0.62
N ALA A 52 1.03 -5.52 -1.24
CA ALA A 52 0.72 -5.02 -2.58
C ALA A 52 0.08 -3.61 -2.60
N GLY A 53 -0.15 -2.99 -1.43
CA GLY A 53 -0.78 -1.67 -1.37
C GLY A 53 0.07 -0.51 -1.89
N VAL A 54 1.39 -0.72 -2.01
CA VAL A 54 2.32 0.23 -2.65
C VAL A 54 3.29 -0.57 -3.51
N LEU A 55 3.19 -0.42 -4.83
CA LEU A 55 4.05 -1.10 -5.79
C LEU A 55 4.67 -0.10 -6.77
N LEU A 56 5.97 -0.14 -6.93
CA LEU A 56 6.65 0.52 -8.03
C LEU A 56 6.85 -0.51 -9.14
N LEU A 57 6.06 -0.41 -10.19
CA LEU A 57 6.01 -1.36 -11.30
C LEU A 57 6.97 -0.95 -12.41
N ASN A 58 7.78 -1.88 -12.87
CA ASN A 58 8.55 -1.78 -14.10
C ASN A 58 7.78 -2.49 -15.21
N LEU A 59 6.87 -1.76 -15.87
CA LEU A 59 5.99 -2.33 -16.89
C LEU A 59 6.78 -2.84 -18.11
N LYS A 60 7.92 -2.24 -18.43
CA LYS A 60 8.83 -2.72 -19.48
C LYS A 60 9.30 -4.15 -19.16
N GLU A 61 9.80 -4.39 -17.96
CA GLU A 61 10.27 -5.71 -17.54
C GLU A 61 9.11 -6.70 -17.37
N MET A 62 7.97 -6.24 -16.82
CA MET A 62 6.76 -7.04 -16.66
C MET A 62 6.19 -7.54 -18.00
N ARG A 63 6.28 -6.72 -19.06
CA ARG A 63 5.90 -7.14 -20.43
C ARG A 63 6.82 -8.24 -20.95
N LYS A 64 8.15 -8.08 -20.79
CA LYS A 64 9.16 -9.07 -21.21
C LYS A 64 8.96 -10.43 -20.52
N THR A 65 8.75 -10.41 -19.20
CA THR A 65 8.61 -11.65 -18.43
C THR A 65 7.21 -12.26 -18.53
N GLY A 66 6.20 -11.49 -18.96
CA GLY A 66 4.81 -11.93 -19.03
C GLY A 66 4.18 -12.24 -17.66
N ILE A 67 4.68 -11.63 -16.57
CA ILE A 67 4.21 -11.90 -15.20
C ILE A 67 2.71 -11.70 -15.06
N LEU A 68 2.12 -10.64 -15.63
CA LEU A 68 0.69 -10.36 -15.53
C LEU A 68 -0.15 -11.45 -16.21
N LYS A 69 0.33 -12.01 -17.35
CA LYS A 69 -0.34 -13.12 -18.02
C LYS A 69 -0.31 -14.37 -17.14
N ARG A 70 0.84 -14.68 -16.52
CA ARG A 70 0.97 -15.82 -15.59
C ARG A 70 0.12 -15.64 -14.34
N ALA A 71 0.12 -14.44 -13.75
CA ALA A 71 -0.67 -14.14 -12.56
C ALA A 71 -2.18 -14.28 -12.83
N ARG A 72 -2.69 -13.73 -13.95
CA ARG A 72 -4.09 -13.92 -14.36
C ARG A 72 -4.44 -15.38 -14.61
N ALA A 73 -3.57 -16.14 -15.26
CA ALA A 73 -3.78 -17.57 -15.49
C ALA A 73 -3.83 -18.36 -14.17
N LEU A 74 -2.99 -18.00 -13.20
CA LEU A 74 -2.99 -18.60 -11.86
C LEU A 74 -4.29 -18.32 -11.11
N LEU A 75 -4.77 -17.07 -11.12
CA LEU A 75 -6.02 -16.66 -10.46
C LEU A 75 -7.27 -17.33 -11.06
N ARG A 76 -7.25 -17.63 -12.37
CA ARG A 76 -8.34 -18.40 -13.00
C ARG A 76 -8.36 -19.87 -12.57
N LYS A 77 -7.20 -20.44 -12.27
CA LYS A 77 -7.06 -21.86 -11.90
C LYS A 77 -7.20 -22.13 -10.41
N LYS A 78 -6.88 -21.16 -9.56
CA LYS A 78 -6.81 -21.34 -8.10
C LYS A 78 -7.38 -20.15 -7.36
N LYS A 79 -8.25 -20.41 -6.36
CA LYS A 79 -8.60 -19.40 -5.35
C LYS A 79 -7.41 -19.21 -4.42
N LEU A 80 -6.85 -18.01 -4.39
CA LEU A 80 -5.76 -17.63 -3.50
C LEU A 80 -6.30 -16.76 -2.36
N VAL A 81 -5.84 -16.98 -1.14
CA VAL A 81 -6.32 -16.28 0.07
C VAL A 81 -6.13 -14.75 -0.04
N PHE A 82 -5.04 -14.32 -0.64
CA PHE A 82 -4.72 -12.91 -0.91
C PHE A 82 -4.51 -12.74 -2.42
N ALA A 83 -5.57 -12.98 -3.17
CA ALA A 83 -5.70 -13.02 -4.62
C ALA A 83 -4.51 -12.45 -5.42
N ASP A 84 -4.53 -11.15 -5.72
CA ASP A 84 -3.54 -10.42 -6.52
C ASP A 84 -2.13 -10.44 -5.93
N GLN A 85 -2.01 -10.15 -4.62
CA GLN A 85 -0.74 -10.15 -3.89
C GLN A 85 -0.06 -11.52 -3.96
N SER A 86 -0.82 -12.60 -3.68
CA SER A 86 -0.31 -13.96 -3.76
C SER A 86 0.03 -14.40 -5.18
N ALA A 87 -0.73 -13.95 -6.17
CA ALA A 87 -0.47 -14.25 -7.58
C ALA A 87 0.83 -13.58 -8.05
N LEU A 88 1.03 -12.29 -7.72
CA LEU A 88 2.27 -11.58 -8.05
C LEU A 88 3.48 -12.24 -7.40
N ILE A 89 3.40 -12.58 -6.09
CA ILE A 89 4.51 -13.21 -5.36
C ILE A 89 4.89 -14.57 -5.96
N ARG A 90 3.90 -15.37 -6.38
CA ARG A 90 4.13 -16.70 -6.93
C ARG A 90 4.63 -16.68 -8.36
N CYS A 91 4.26 -15.65 -9.12
CA CYS A 91 4.61 -15.54 -10.54
C CYS A 91 5.86 -14.71 -10.78
N THR A 92 6.33 -13.95 -9.80
CA THR A 92 7.53 -13.10 -9.98
C THR A 92 8.80 -13.94 -10.09
N THR A 93 9.65 -13.55 -11.01
CA THR A 93 11.02 -14.05 -11.12
C THR A 93 12.02 -13.12 -10.44
N ARG A 94 11.77 -11.80 -10.47
CA ARG A 94 12.65 -10.77 -9.93
C ARG A 94 11.86 -9.63 -9.30
N LYS A 95 11.84 -9.54 -7.97
CA LYS A 95 11.29 -8.42 -7.21
C LYS A 95 12.35 -7.74 -6.37
N LYS A 96 12.28 -6.41 -6.24
CA LYS A 96 13.10 -5.61 -5.35
C LYS A 96 12.37 -5.39 -4.04
N LEU A 97 13.02 -5.68 -2.92
CA LEU A 97 12.47 -5.35 -1.60
C LEU A 97 12.88 -3.94 -1.21
N LEU A 98 11.90 -3.13 -0.86
CA LEU A 98 12.06 -1.75 -0.43
C LEU A 98 12.12 -1.64 1.10
N PRO A 99 12.79 -0.61 1.64
CA PRO A 99 12.67 -0.22 3.03
C PRO A 99 11.23 0.08 3.41
N GLN A 100 10.86 -0.28 4.65
CA GLN A 100 9.47 -0.18 5.17
C GLN A 100 8.90 1.24 5.11
N ARG A 101 9.73 2.27 5.18
CA ARG A 101 9.31 3.67 5.06
C ARG A 101 8.50 4.00 3.81
N PHE A 102 8.58 3.18 2.77
CA PHE A 102 7.82 3.36 1.52
C PHE A 102 6.44 2.69 1.51
N ASN A 103 6.11 1.96 2.56
CA ASN A 103 4.78 1.42 2.82
C ASN A 103 4.69 1.01 4.29
N ASP A 104 4.66 2.02 5.17
CA ASP A 104 4.64 1.76 6.60
C ASP A 104 3.23 1.43 7.07
N GLN A 105 3.04 0.18 7.46
CA GLN A 105 1.74 -0.38 7.85
C GLN A 105 1.50 -0.28 9.36
N LYS A 106 2.54 -0.06 10.17
CA LYS A 106 2.44 -0.11 11.63
C LYS A 106 2.51 1.26 12.29
N PHE A 107 3.51 2.03 11.92
CA PHE A 107 3.87 3.25 12.63
C PHE A 107 4.01 4.42 11.65
N LEU A 108 3.99 5.62 12.21
CA LEU A 108 4.39 6.82 11.52
C LEU A 108 5.69 7.30 12.14
N HIS A 109 6.77 7.22 11.37
CA HIS A 109 8.08 7.73 11.76
C HIS A 109 8.43 8.98 10.95
N ARG A 110 9.33 9.81 11.45
CA ARG A 110 9.80 11.00 10.72
C ARG A 110 10.36 10.69 9.32
N HIS A 111 10.80 9.45 9.09
CA HIS A 111 11.34 8.98 7.81
C HIS A 111 10.33 8.23 6.94
N THR A 112 9.12 8.00 7.43
CA THR A 112 8.03 7.39 6.66
C THR A 112 7.72 8.28 5.46
N VAL A 113 7.71 7.69 4.27
CA VAL A 113 7.30 8.37 3.02
C VAL A 113 5.82 8.13 2.78
N VAL A 114 5.41 6.87 2.86
CA VAL A 114 4.01 6.45 2.69
C VAL A 114 3.52 5.78 3.95
N ARG A 115 2.49 6.34 4.58
CA ARG A 115 1.72 5.70 5.66
C ARG A 115 0.53 4.97 5.06
N HIS A 116 0.45 3.66 5.28
CA HIS A 116 -0.63 2.81 4.82
C HIS A 116 -1.53 2.41 5.98
N PHE A 117 -2.81 2.78 5.91
CA PHE A 117 -3.83 2.50 6.94
C PHE A 117 -4.46 1.12 6.73
N SER A 118 -3.62 0.13 6.48
CA SER A 118 -4.04 -1.27 6.36
C SER A 118 -4.48 -1.83 7.71
N LYS A 119 -5.18 -2.97 7.69
CA LYS A 119 -5.61 -3.69 8.89
C LYS A 119 -4.42 -3.92 9.84
N ARG A 120 -4.59 -3.62 11.12
CA ARG A 120 -3.53 -3.71 12.14
C ARG A 120 -3.86 -4.74 13.20
N LEU A 121 -2.84 -5.49 13.63
CA LEU A 121 -2.91 -6.39 14.78
C LEU A 121 -2.46 -5.66 16.04
N PHE A 122 -3.29 -5.71 17.08
CA PHE A 122 -2.99 -5.23 18.43
C PHE A 122 -2.89 -6.44 19.36
N TYR A 123 -2.00 -6.35 20.35
CA TYR A 123 -1.78 -7.44 21.30
C TYR A 123 -2.41 -7.18 22.67
N LEU A 124 -2.71 -5.92 22.99
CA LEU A 124 -3.30 -5.52 24.26
C LEU A 124 -4.69 -4.92 24.03
N PRO A 125 -5.65 -5.14 24.94
CA PRO A 125 -5.62 -6.01 26.14
C PRO A 125 -5.61 -7.51 25.81
N TYR A 126 -5.99 -7.90 24.60
CA TYR A 126 -5.92 -9.26 24.03
C TYR A 126 -5.61 -9.16 22.52
N PRO A 127 -5.08 -10.21 21.89
CA PRO A 127 -4.80 -10.17 20.45
C PRO A 127 -6.09 -9.91 19.64
N HIS A 128 -6.17 -8.80 18.96
CA HIS A 128 -7.30 -8.41 18.10
C HIS A 128 -6.81 -7.62 16.89
N THR A 129 -7.67 -7.52 15.87
CA THR A 129 -7.36 -6.72 14.68
C THR A 129 -8.31 -5.53 14.57
N ALA A 130 -7.77 -4.36 14.25
CA ALA A 130 -8.55 -3.19 13.89
C ALA A 130 -8.22 -2.76 12.45
N ASN A 131 -9.25 -2.25 11.76
CA ASN A 131 -9.13 -1.76 10.39
C ASN A 131 -9.51 -0.28 10.36
N ILE A 132 -8.63 0.55 10.96
CA ILE A 132 -8.83 2.00 11.07
C ILE A 132 -8.28 2.65 9.82
N LYS A 133 -9.14 3.37 9.10
CA LYS A 133 -8.81 4.06 7.86
C LYS A 133 -8.57 5.56 8.11
N GLN A 134 -7.85 6.21 7.21
CA GLN A 134 -7.54 7.63 7.33
C GLN A 134 -8.76 8.55 7.38
N TRP A 135 -9.89 8.15 6.78
CA TRP A 135 -11.13 8.93 6.84
C TRP A 135 -11.88 8.81 8.18
N GLN A 136 -11.45 7.91 9.07
CA GLN A 136 -11.92 7.80 10.45
C GLN A 136 -11.03 8.67 11.36
N VAL A 137 -11.09 10.00 11.15
CA VAL A 137 -10.15 10.96 11.74
C VAL A 137 -10.09 10.85 13.26
N ASP A 138 -11.25 10.77 13.92
CA ASP A 138 -11.34 10.65 15.39
C ASP A 138 -10.63 9.37 15.89
N GLU A 139 -10.79 8.26 15.17
CA GLU A 139 -10.13 7.00 15.49
C GLU A 139 -8.62 7.05 15.27
N VAL A 140 -8.18 7.75 14.22
CA VAL A 140 -6.75 7.97 13.95
C VAL A 140 -6.12 8.77 15.08
N HIS A 141 -6.75 9.84 15.52
CA HIS A 141 -6.27 10.65 16.67
C HIS A 141 -6.31 9.86 17.97
N ARG A 142 -7.42 9.21 18.29
CA ARG A 142 -7.62 8.49 19.54
C ARG A 142 -6.70 7.28 19.69
N ILE A 143 -6.52 6.47 18.63
CA ILE A 143 -5.83 5.17 18.69
C ILE A 143 -4.39 5.27 18.25
N PHE A 144 -4.12 5.97 17.15
CA PHE A 144 -2.77 6.10 16.63
C PHE A 144 -2.03 7.32 17.16
N ARG A 145 -2.74 8.33 17.67
CA ARG A 145 -2.19 9.60 18.14
C ARG A 145 -1.37 10.32 17.04
N TYR A 146 -1.85 10.25 15.81
CA TYR A 146 -1.23 10.90 14.66
C TYR A 146 -1.85 12.26 14.43
N HIS A 147 -1.01 13.31 14.41
CA HIS A 147 -1.36 14.70 14.12
C HIS A 147 -0.60 15.28 12.92
N ALA A 148 0.27 14.45 12.30
CA ALA A 148 1.07 14.89 11.16
C ALA A 148 0.27 15.08 9.84
N PHE A 149 -1.01 14.75 9.86
CA PHE A 149 -1.91 14.83 8.70
C PHE A 149 -3.15 15.69 8.99
N ASP A 150 -3.12 16.51 10.04
CA ASP A 150 -4.30 17.27 10.49
C ASP A 150 -4.75 18.25 9.40
N ASP A 151 -3.83 18.87 8.66
CA ASP A 151 -4.12 19.70 7.50
C ASP A 151 -4.92 18.95 6.41
N ILE A 152 -4.54 17.73 6.11
CA ILE A 152 -5.25 16.87 5.14
C ILE A 152 -6.60 16.43 5.71
N PHE A 153 -6.67 16.13 6.99
CA PHE A 153 -7.91 15.73 7.66
C PHE A 153 -8.92 16.88 7.72
N ASP A 154 -8.47 18.09 8.00
CA ASP A 154 -9.32 19.28 8.01
C ASP A 154 -9.88 19.57 6.61
N GLU A 155 -9.06 19.49 5.57
CA GLU A 155 -9.50 19.62 4.18
C GLU A 155 -10.55 18.55 3.83
N TYR A 156 -10.27 17.28 4.16
CA TYR A 156 -11.21 16.18 3.95
C TYR A 156 -12.55 16.41 4.64
N LEU A 157 -12.54 16.81 5.92
CA LEU A 157 -13.76 17.04 6.70
C LEU A 157 -14.56 18.24 6.15
N ASN A 158 -13.89 19.29 5.67
CA ASN A 158 -14.54 20.42 5.04
C ASN A 158 -15.19 20.03 3.70
N LEU A 159 -14.50 19.30 2.84
CA LEU A 159 -15.06 18.78 1.61
C LEU A 159 -16.25 17.85 1.89
N LYS A 160 -16.12 16.94 2.85
CA LYS A 160 -17.20 16.03 3.25
C LYS A 160 -18.46 16.80 3.64
N LYS A 161 -18.36 17.86 4.48
CA LYS A 161 -19.49 18.71 4.86
C LYS A 161 -20.16 19.36 3.66
N LEU A 162 -19.40 19.86 2.68
CA LEU A 162 -19.93 20.48 1.48
C LEU A 162 -20.74 19.49 0.62
N TYR A 163 -20.30 18.24 0.51
CA TYR A 163 -20.98 17.23 -0.29
C TYR A 163 -22.15 16.56 0.42
N GLU A 164 -22.09 16.41 1.73
CA GLU A 164 -23.18 15.82 2.53
C GLU A 164 -24.31 16.83 2.80
N ASN A 165 -24.00 18.14 2.86
CA ASN A 165 -24.95 19.21 3.07
C ASN A 165 -24.71 20.32 2.03
N PRO A 166 -25.05 20.09 0.76
CA PRO A 166 -24.87 21.13 -0.26
C PRO A 166 -25.71 22.37 0.10
N PRO A 167 -25.18 23.59 -0.06
CA PRO A 167 -25.97 24.78 0.15
C PRO A 167 -27.21 24.74 -0.76
N LEU A 168 -28.37 25.00 -0.19
CA LEU A 168 -29.64 25.12 -0.92
C LEU A 168 -29.45 26.16 -2.05
N GLN A 169 -29.63 25.72 -3.30
CA GLN A 169 -29.62 26.60 -4.48
C GLN A 169 -30.88 27.41 -4.54
#